data_4a0675cd8c5704060be2ebbdd26b9033
#
_entry.id   4a0675cd8c5704060be2ebbdd26b9033
#
_cell.length_a   1.000
_cell.length_b   1.000
_cell.length_c   1.000
_cell.angle_alpha   90.00
_cell.angle_beta   90.00
_cell.angle_gamma   90.00
#
_symmetry.space_group_name_H-M   'P 1'
#
loop_
_entity.id
_entity.type
_entity.pdbx_description
1 polymer ?
#
loop_
_entity_poly.entity_id
_entity_poly.type
_entity_poly.pdbx_seq_one_letter_code
_entity_poly.pdbx_strand_id
1 'polypeptide(L)'
;MLFQLFDHPWPPFPFVSVMILRYSLYAVKGELDMSVSPGRTIRVGLALVLVGSTLSVAAQTATARIVTAANTFLSKLDEKQRQSVLFAFDDEKQRARWSNLPVSMVARAGLGLKDLNADQRAAAMALVSSALSPRGFEKVEQIVEGDELLKTKGGNNPMFGKDLYFISILGKPSERLPWMVQFGGHHLALNITIAGERGVLTPTLTGAQPALYTLDGKTVRPLGQESDKALALLNALDEGQRKQAVLGFQTADLVLGPGQDGKTIQPEGLKATAMNDKQRAMLLDLISEWANIIHESAAGARMAELKADVRETWFAWSGPTTADPGKNITAYYRVQGPHLVIEYAPQKLGGDLSMHVHTMYRDPTNDYGRGLTVK
;
A
#
# COMPACT_ATOMS: atom_id res chain seq x y z
N MET A 1 -31.56 -31.28 14.31
CA MET A 1 -32.52 -30.31 14.84
C MET A 1 -31.80 -28.97 14.95
N LEU A 2 -32.14 -28.07 14.06
CA LEU A 2 -31.84 -26.66 13.88
C LEU A 2 -30.45 -26.12 14.33
N PHE A 3 -29.61 -25.86 13.33
CA PHE A 3 -28.57 -24.84 13.35
C PHE A 3 -29.21 -23.49 12.95
N GLN A 4 -29.12 -22.50 13.79
CA GLN A 4 -29.40 -21.11 13.42
C GLN A 4 -28.08 -20.43 13.11
N LEU A 5 -27.97 -20.03 11.83
CA LEU A 5 -26.96 -19.18 11.25
C LEU A 5 -27.14 -17.75 11.75
N PHE A 6 -26.10 -17.14 12.30
CA PHE A 6 -26.01 -15.70 12.44
C PHE A 6 -25.25 -15.12 11.26
N ASP A 7 -26.04 -14.73 10.24
CA ASP A 7 -25.60 -13.85 9.16
C ASP A 7 -25.52 -12.42 9.71
N HIS A 8 -24.32 -11.86 9.76
CA HIS A 8 -24.15 -10.41 9.77
C HIS A 8 -23.18 -10.05 8.63
N PRO A 9 -23.72 -9.65 7.46
CA PRO A 9 -22.91 -9.01 6.43
C PRO A 9 -22.54 -7.60 6.87
N TRP A 10 -21.28 -7.22 6.63
CA TRP A 10 -20.83 -5.84 6.67
C TRP A 10 -21.72 -4.99 5.76
N PRO A 11 -22.13 -3.78 6.19
CA PRO A 11 -22.86 -2.90 5.29
C PRO A 11 -21.95 -2.55 4.11
N PRO A 12 -22.47 -2.62 2.88
CA PRO A 12 -21.71 -2.18 1.72
C PRO A 12 -21.45 -0.66 1.86
N PHE A 13 -20.21 -0.27 1.65
CA PHE A 13 -19.86 1.14 1.53
C PHE A 13 -20.76 1.80 0.48
N PRO A 14 -21.30 3.00 0.75
CA PRO A 14 -22.05 3.70 -0.26
C PRO A 14 -21.11 4.06 -1.42
N PHE A 15 -21.29 3.40 -2.55
CA PHE A 15 -20.81 3.91 -3.82
C PHE A 15 -21.36 5.33 -3.97
N VAL A 16 -20.50 6.32 -3.92
CA VAL A 16 -20.87 7.67 -4.38
C VAL A 16 -21.04 7.55 -5.88
N SER A 17 -22.28 7.27 -6.28
CA SER A 17 -22.68 7.42 -7.67
C SER A 17 -22.45 8.86 -8.07
N VAL A 18 -21.48 9.09 -8.93
CA VAL A 18 -21.33 10.35 -9.64
C VAL A 18 -22.55 10.44 -10.57
N MET A 19 -23.57 11.13 -10.09
CA MET A 19 -24.78 11.44 -10.85
C MET A 19 -24.39 12.49 -11.89
N ILE A 20 -24.11 12.04 -13.11
CA ILE A 20 -23.96 12.92 -14.27
C ILE A 20 -25.36 13.44 -14.58
N LEU A 21 -25.67 14.63 -14.07
CA LEU A 21 -26.87 15.37 -14.47
C LEU A 21 -26.67 15.81 -15.93
N ARG A 22 -27.27 15.08 -16.85
CA ARG A 22 -27.51 15.57 -18.21
C ARG A 22 -28.66 16.61 -18.14
N TYR A 23 -28.30 17.87 -18.20
CA TYR A 23 -29.30 18.91 -18.46
C TYR A 23 -29.66 18.88 -19.95
N SER A 24 -30.93 18.49 -20.26
CA SER A 24 -31.53 18.73 -21.56
C SER A 24 -31.81 20.21 -21.70
N LEU A 25 -31.22 20.85 -22.68
CA LEU A 25 -31.58 22.21 -23.10
C LEU A 25 -32.95 22.17 -23.79
N TYR A 26 -33.98 22.68 -23.13
CA TYR A 26 -35.17 23.10 -23.81
C TYR A 26 -35.00 24.56 -24.24
N ALA A 27 -34.85 24.77 -25.53
CA ALA A 27 -34.95 26.10 -26.12
C ALA A 27 -36.40 26.52 -26.16
N VAL A 28 -36.81 27.48 -25.34
CA VAL A 28 -38.09 28.15 -25.46
C VAL A 28 -37.93 29.28 -26.45
N LYS A 29 -38.45 29.10 -27.66
CA LYS A 29 -38.68 30.19 -28.62
C LYS A 29 -39.89 30.95 -28.18
N GLY A 30 -39.71 32.12 -27.60
CA GLY A 30 -40.76 33.12 -27.40
C GLY A 30 -40.60 34.21 -28.45
N GLU A 31 -41.43 34.22 -29.46
CA GLU A 31 -41.64 35.39 -30.33
C GLU A 31 -42.64 36.31 -29.66
N LEU A 32 -42.23 37.52 -29.31
CA LEU A 32 -43.10 38.63 -28.95
C LEU A 32 -43.36 39.46 -30.21
N ASP A 33 -44.57 39.32 -30.75
CA ASP A 33 -45.03 40.13 -31.88
C ASP A 33 -45.59 41.46 -31.33
N MET A 34 -44.92 42.56 -31.59
CA MET A 34 -45.41 43.92 -31.35
C MET A 34 -45.50 44.62 -32.69
N SER A 35 -46.72 44.71 -33.23
CA SER A 35 -47.03 45.46 -34.39
C SER A 35 -47.01 46.97 -34.12
N VAL A 36 -46.11 47.70 -34.73
CA VAL A 36 -46.12 49.15 -34.80
C VAL A 36 -45.94 49.53 -36.27
N SER A 37 -46.82 50.43 -36.75
CA SER A 37 -47.06 50.99 -38.07
C SER A 37 -45.82 51.21 -39.00
N PRO A 38 -46.03 51.32 -40.34
CA PRO A 38 -45.03 51.00 -41.32
C PRO A 38 -43.90 52.06 -41.44
N GLY A 39 -42.69 51.67 -41.29
CA GLY A 39 -41.61 52.53 -41.66
C GLY A 39 -40.17 52.23 -41.25
N ARG A 40 -39.89 51.44 -40.23
CA ARG A 40 -38.50 51.03 -39.94
C ARG A 40 -38.44 49.90 -38.94
N THR A 41 -38.04 48.73 -39.38
CA THR A 41 -37.72 47.61 -38.48
C THR A 41 -36.29 47.75 -37.94
N ILE A 42 -36.14 48.11 -36.66
CA ILE A 42 -34.84 48.01 -35.97
C ILE A 42 -34.84 46.67 -35.21
N ARG A 43 -34.06 45.72 -35.70
CA ARG A 43 -33.79 44.48 -34.96
C ARG A 43 -32.76 44.75 -33.90
N VAL A 44 -33.19 44.88 -32.63
CA VAL A 44 -32.28 44.89 -31.47
C VAL A 44 -32.10 43.43 -31.04
N GLY A 45 -30.96 42.87 -31.42
CA GLY A 45 -30.58 41.55 -30.92
C GLY A 45 -30.09 41.68 -29.49
N LEU A 46 -30.91 41.18 -28.53
CA LEU A 46 -30.45 41.03 -27.14
C LEU A 46 -29.57 39.79 -27.03
N ALA A 47 -28.25 39.96 -27.08
CA ALA A 47 -27.30 38.91 -26.78
C ALA A 47 -27.23 38.72 -25.26
N LEU A 48 -27.94 37.72 -24.74
CA LEU A 48 -27.77 37.26 -23.36
C LEU A 48 -26.41 36.51 -23.27
N VAL A 49 -25.37 37.17 -22.80
CA VAL A 49 -24.12 36.53 -22.43
C VAL A 49 -24.32 35.85 -21.08
N LEU A 50 -24.67 34.56 -21.11
CA LEU A 50 -24.60 33.71 -19.93
C LEU A 50 -23.14 33.43 -19.63
N VAL A 51 -22.51 34.22 -18.72
CA VAL A 51 -21.26 33.88 -18.11
C VAL A 51 -21.50 32.72 -17.15
N GLY A 52 -21.40 31.50 -17.68
CA GLY A 52 -21.37 30.29 -16.88
C GLY A 52 -20.06 30.25 -16.09
N SER A 53 -20.07 30.66 -14.83
CA SER A 53 -18.98 30.40 -13.88
C SER A 53 -18.92 28.90 -13.63
N THR A 54 -18.10 28.18 -14.41
CA THR A 54 -17.71 26.81 -14.07
C THR A 54 -16.81 26.92 -12.85
N LEU A 55 -17.37 26.73 -11.65
CA LEU A 55 -16.61 26.45 -10.46
C LEU A 55 -15.88 25.11 -10.71
N SER A 56 -14.65 25.19 -11.21
CA SER A 56 -13.73 24.05 -11.19
C SER A 56 -13.45 23.74 -9.73
N VAL A 57 -14.14 22.76 -9.16
CA VAL A 57 -13.75 22.17 -7.91
C VAL A 57 -12.39 21.52 -8.18
N ALA A 58 -11.31 22.20 -7.79
CA ALA A 58 -9.98 21.62 -7.89
C ALA A 58 -9.99 20.28 -7.12
N ALA A 59 -9.58 19.20 -7.78
CA ALA A 59 -9.50 17.90 -7.14
C ALA A 59 -8.54 18.02 -5.97
N GLN A 60 -8.98 17.59 -4.79
CA GLN A 60 -8.17 17.60 -3.57
C GLN A 60 -6.91 16.73 -3.79
N THR A 61 -5.72 17.23 -3.43
CA THR A 61 -4.48 16.46 -3.57
C THR A 61 -4.49 15.20 -2.70
N ALA A 62 -3.65 14.22 -3.03
CA ALA A 62 -3.53 13.00 -2.22
C ALA A 62 -3.18 13.35 -0.77
N THR A 63 -2.21 14.25 -0.56
CA THR A 63 -1.79 14.71 0.76
C THR A 63 -2.93 15.37 1.53
N ALA A 64 -3.71 16.25 0.91
CA ALA A 64 -4.84 16.89 1.57
C ALA A 64 -5.91 15.87 2.01
N ARG A 65 -6.16 14.82 1.19
CA ARG A 65 -7.06 13.71 1.57
C ARG A 65 -6.53 12.92 2.77
N ILE A 66 -5.22 12.62 2.79
CA ILE A 66 -4.59 11.87 3.90
C ILE A 66 -4.65 12.70 5.19
N VAL A 67 -4.34 14.01 5.13
CA VAL A 67 -4.43 14.92 6.28
C VAL A 67 -5.88 15.01 6.80
N THR A 68 -6.85 15.11 5.90
CA THR A 68 -8.27 15.13 6.27
C THR A 68 -8.67 13.84 6.98
N ALA A 69 -8.27 12.68 6.46
CA ALA A 69 -8.55 11.38 7.08
C ALA A 69 -7.88 11.25 8.45
N ALA A 70 -6.62 11.71 8.60
CA ALA A 70 -5.91 11.71 9.87
C ALA A 70 -6.61 12.60 10.92
N ASN A 71 -7.01 13.82 10.56
CA ASN A 71 -7.73 14.72 11.44
C ASN A 71 -9.11 14.16 11.82
N THR A 72 -9.80 13.52 10.87
CA THR A 72 -11.09 12.84 11.13
C THR A 72 -10.92 11.71 12.14
N PHE A 73 -9.90 10.87 11.98
CA PHE A 73 -9.59 9.82 12.95
C PHE A 73 -9.29 10.41 14.32
N LEU A 74 -8.37 11.36 14.41
CA LEU A 74 -7.99 12.01 15.67
C LEU A 74 -9.17 12.69 16.38
N SER A 75 -10.12 13.27 15.63
CA SER A 75 -11.29 13.94 16.22
C SER A 75 -12.27 12.99 16.91
N LYS A 76 -12.23 11.69 16.56
CA LYS A 76 -13.09 10.65 17.16
C LYS A 76 -12.50 10.01 18.43
N LEU A 77 -11.23 10.31 18.74
CA LEU A 77 -10.52 9.73 19.88
C LEU A 77 -10.77 10.53 21.16
N ASP A 78 -10.90 9.83 22.28
CA ASP A 78 -10.80 10.44 23.60
C ASP A 78 -9.34 10.86 23.91
N GLU A 79 -9.14 11.57 25.01
CA GLU A 79 -7.80 12.10 25.37
C GLU A 79 -6.78 10.98 25.61
N LYS A 80 -7.15 9.91 26.28
CA LYS A 80 -6.27 8.77 26.55
C LYS A 80 -5.87 8.05 25.26
N GLN A 81 -6.83 7.81 24.37
CA GLN A 81 -6.57 7.23 23.04
C GLN A 81 -5.66 8.13 22.21
N ARG A 82 -5.91 9.44 22.26
CA ARG A 82 -5.09 10.42 21.53
C ARG A 82 -3.64 10.44 22.02
N GLN A 83 -3.41 10.38 23.33
CA GLN A 83 -2.07 10.27 23.92
C GLN A 83 -1.37 8.96 23.52
N SER A 84 -2.13 7.87 23.36
CA SER A 84 -1.58 6.57 22.96
C SER A 84 -1.17 6.50 21.50
N VAL A 85 -1.79 7.28 20.59
CA VAL A 85 -1.57 7.21 19.14
C VAL A 85 -0.53 8.22 18.64
N LEU A 86 -0.29 9.32 19.38
CA LEU A 86 0.57 10.41 18.95
C LEU A 86 1.98 10.30 19.53
N PHE A 87 2.98 10.45 18.66
CA PHE A 87 4.40 10.44 18.98
C PHE A 87 5.11 11.63 18.34
N ALA A 88 6.30 11.98 18.83
CA ALA A 88 7.15 12.96 18.16
C ALA A 88 7.59 12.41 16.78
N PHE A 89 7.73 13.31 15.79
CA PHE A 89 8.14 12.86 14.44
C PHE A 89 9.53 12.23 14.43
N ASP A 90 10.42 12.68 15.29
CA ASP A 90 11.80 12.22 15.46
C ASP A 90 11.97 11.13 16.54
N ASP A 91 10.88 10.53 17.02
CA ASP A 91 10.94 9.39 17.93
C ASP A 91 11.48 8.14 17.21
N GLU A 92 12.80 7.98 17.21
CA GLU A 92 13.50 6.87 16.56
C GLU A 92 13.13 5.51 17.19
N LYS A 93 12.76 5.46 18.49
CA LYS A 93 12.33 4.23 19.13
C LYS A 93 10.97 3.79 18.59
N GLN A 94 10.06 4.75 18.41
CA GLN A 94 8.75 4.46 17.83
C GLN A 94 8.87 4.09 16.34
N ARG A 95 9.69 4.80 15.57
CA ARG A 95 9.95 4.46 14.16
C ARG A 95 10.38 3.01 13.99
N ALA A 96 11.30 2.53 14.82
CA ALA A 96 11.85 1.18 14.78
C ALA A 96 10.96 0.11 15.48
N ARG A 97 9.82 0.49 16.08
CA ARG A 97 8.96 -0.40 16.87
C ARG A 97 7.96 -1.15 16.00
N TRP A 98 8.47 -1.93 15.08
CA TRP A 98 7.71 -2.84 14.23
C TRP A 98 8.41 -4.19 14.10
N SER A 99 7.67 -5.24 13.71
CA SER A 99 8.20 -6.59 13.54
C SER A 99 7.26 -7.43 12.69
N ASN A 100 7.76 -8.53 12.14
CA ASN A 100 6.98 -9.60 11.51
C ASN A 100 6.37 -10.57 12.54
N LEU A 101 6.82 -10.54 13.79
CA LEU A 101 6.38 -11.48 14.84
C LEU A 101 5.05 -11.03 15.47
N PRO A 102 4.29 -11.99 16.06
CA PRO A 102 3.08 -11.68 16.83
C PRO A 102 3.33 -10.62 17.91
N VAL A 103 2.31 -9.83 18.20
CA VAL A 103 2.40 -8.71 19.17
C VAL A 103 2.66 -9.16 20.60
N SER A 104 2.34 -10.41 20.92
CA SER A 104 2.67 -11.05 22.20
C SER A 104 4.17 -11.35 22.37
N MET A 105 4.90 -11.49 21.25
CA MET A 105 6.35 -11.71 21.23
C MET A 105 7.11 -10.40 21.13
N VAL A 106 6.63 -9.46 20.31
CA VAL A 106 7.21 -8.13 20.14
C VAL A 106 6.10 -7.10 20.27
N ALA A 107 6.05 -6.42 21.41
CA ALA A 107 5.01 -5.43 21.70
C ALA A 107 5.05 -4.25 20.72
N ARG A 108 3.88 -3.86 20.24
CA ARG A 108 3.68 -2.62 19.46
C ARG A 108 3.29 -1.49 20.40
N ALA A 109 3.56 -0.26 20.00
CA ALA A 109 2.95 0.92 20.60
C ALA A 109 1.94 1.53 19.62
N GLY A 110 1.27 2.58 20.05
CA GLY A 110 0.14 3.14 19.33
C GLY A 110 -1.18 2.62 19.87
N LEU A 111 -2.24 2.81 19.10
CA LEU A 111 -3.60 2.44 19.48
C LEU A 111 -3.99 1.16 18.76
N GLY A 112 -4.32 0.13 19.55
CA GLY A 112 -4.75 -1.17 19.01
C GLY A 112 -6.15 -1.10 18.41
N LEU A 113 -6.39 -1.79 17.31
CA LEU A 113 -7.73 -1.86 16.70
C LEU A 113 -8.77 -2.45 17.67
N LYS A 114 -8.34 -3.33 18.60
CA LYS A 114 -9.20 -3.88 19.67
C LYS A 114 -9.72 -2.82 20.66
N ASP A 115 -9.00 -1.70 20.78
CA ASP A 115 -9.29 -0.63 21.73
C ASP A 115 -10.14 0.49 21.08
N LEU A 116 -10.59 0.28 19.85
CA LEU A 116 -11.41 1.18 19.06
C LEU A 116 -12.85 0.68 18.96
N ASN A 117 -13.82 1.58 19.10
CA ASN A 117 -15.19 1.29 18.69
C ASN A 117 -15.31 1.23 17.15
N ALA A 118 -16.48 0.85 16.63
CA ALA A 118 -16.70 0.64 15.21
C ALA A 118 -16.40 1.91 14.37
N ASP A 119 -16.84 3.09 14.82
CA ASP A 119 -16.64 4.36 14.12
C ASP A 119 -15.18 4.81 14.13
N GLN A 120 -14.49 4.59 15.25
CA GLN A 120 -13.07 4.89 15.40
C GLN A 120 -12.23 3.96 14.53
N ARG A 121 -12.57 2.65 14.50
CA ARG A 121 -11.91 1.65 13.64
C ARG A 121 -12.10 1.98 12.17
N ALA A 122 -13.33 2.32 11.75
CA ALA A 122 -13.61 2.73 10.38
C ALA A 122 -12.76 3.97 9.98
N ALA A 123 -12.64 4.95 10.86
CA ALA A 123 -11.81 6.14 10.60
C ALA A 123 -10.31 5.83 10.56
N ALA A 124 -9.81 4.92 11.41
CA ALA A 124 -8.43 4.45 11.35
C ALA A 124 -8.12 3.75 10.02
N MET A 125 -8.99 2.84 9.58
CA MET A 125 -8.83 2.14 8.31
C MET A 125 -8.99 3.08 7.11
N ALA A 126 -9.85 4.10 7.19
CA ALA A 126 -9.96 5.15 6.18
C ALA A 126 -8.67 5.98 6.05
N LEU A 127 -7.97 6.26 7.18
CA LEU A 127 -6.66 6.89 7.15
C LEU A 127 -5.63 5.99 6.45
N VAL A 128 -5.55 4.71 6.81
CA VAL A 128 -4.65 3.75 6.16
C VAL A 128 -4.94 3.66 4.66
N SER A 129 -6.21 3.51 4.28
CA SER A 129 -6.65 3.45 2.88
C SER A 129 -6.29 4.70 2.09
N SER A 130 -6.44 5.90 2.68
CA SER A 130 -6.13 7.17 2.01
C SER A 130 -4.64 7.34 1.69
N ALA A 131 -3.76 6.70 2.46
CA ALA A 131 -2.31 6.75 2.29
C ALA A 131 -1.77 5.69 1.32
N LEU A 132 -2.60 4.76 0.89
CA LEU A 132 -2.24 3.64 0.02
C LEU A 132 -2.94 3.73 -1.34
N SER A 133 -2.43 2.98 -2.31
CA SER A 133 -3.18 2.69 -3.54
C SER A 133 -4.32 1.71 -3.24
N PRO A 134 -5.35 1.63 -4.10
CA PRO A 134 -6.43 0.65 -3.91
C PRO A 134 -5.91 -0.78 -3.76
N ARG A 135 -4.93 -1.17 -4.58
CA ARG A 135 -4.30 -2.50 -4.51
C ARG A 135 -3.40 -2.67 -3.27
N GLY A 136 -2.74 -1.59 -2.84
CA GLY A 136 -1.96 -1.60 -1.60
C GLY A 136 -2.86 -1.80 -0.38
N PHE A 137 -4.02 -1.16 -0.36
CA PHE A 137 -5.00 -1.34 0.71
C PHE A 137 -5.63 -2.74 0.69
N GLU A 138 -6.01 -3.26 -0.49
CA GLU A 138 -6.48 -4.65 -0.64
C GLU A 138 -5.46 -5.65 -0.09
N LYS A 139 -4.16 -5.47 -0.38
CA LYS A 139 -3.10 -6.32 0.18
C LYS A 139 -3.07 -6.27 1.72
N VAL A 140 -3.24 -5.09 2.31
CA VAL A 140 -3.35 -4.92 3.77
C VAL A 140 -4.53 -5.72 4.31
N GLU A 141 -5.72 -5.58 3.72
CA GLU A 141 -6.92 -6.31 4.13
C GLU A 141 -6.72 -7.82 4.03
N GLN A 142 -6.12 -8.30 2.94
CA GLN A 142 -5.82 -9.73 2.75
C GLN A 142 -4.84 -10.27 3.81
N ILE A 143 -3.80 -9.51 4.19
CA ILE A 143 -2.86 -9.91 5.24
C ILE A 143 -3.57 -9.97 6.60
N VAL A 144 -4.35 -8.95 6.94
CA VAL A 144 -5.13 -8.88 8.19
C VAL A 144 -6.15 -10.00 8.28
N GLU A 145 -6.83 -10.33 7.18
CA GLU A 145 -7.78 -11.45 7.13
C GLU A 145 -7.07 -12.80 7.24
N GLY A 146 -5.92 -12.96 6.62
CA GLY A 146 -5.07 -14.15 6.80
C GLY A 146 -4.72 -14.40 8.26
N ASP A 147 -4.42 -13.34 9.01
CA ASP A 147 -4.13 -13.43 10.44
C ASP A 147 -5.37 -13.82 11.28
N GLU A 148 -6.57 -13.34 10.90
CA GLU A 148 -7.82 -13.78 11.51
C GLU A 148 -8.12 -15.27 11.22
N LEU A 149 -7.82 -15.73 10.02
CA LEU A 149 -7.92 -17.14 9.68
C LEU A 149 -6.91 -18.00 10.47
N LEU A 150 -5.71 -17.49 10.70
CA LEU A 150 -4.71 -18.17 11.52
C LEU A 150 -5.19 -18.31 12.96
N LYS A 151 -5.84 -17.29 13.52
CA LYS A 151 -6.49 -17.33 14.82
C LYS A 151 -7.59 -18.39 14.88
N THR A 152 -8.55 -18.31 13.97
CA THR A 152 -9.76 -19.13 14.00
C THR A 152 -9.47 -20.61 13.72
N LYS A 153 -8.63 -20.92 12.70
CA LYS A 153 -8.20 -22.29 12.39
C LYS A 153 -7.26 -22.87 13.44
N GLY A 154 -6.55 -22.03 14.20
CA GLY A 154 -5.71 -22.43 15.32
C GLY A 154 -6.45 -22.61 16.65
N GLY A 155 -7.77 -22.81 16.64
CA GLY A 155 -8.55 -23.01 17.87
C GLY A 155 -8.76 -21.72 18.68
N ASN A 156 -8.96 -20.60 18.01
CA ASN A 156 -9.06 -19.25 18.60
C ASN A 156 -7.78 -18.81 19.32
N ASN A 157 -6.64 -19.07 18.71
CA ASN A 157 -5.34 -18.70 19.24
C ASN A 157 -5.24 -17.17 19.47
N PRO A 158 -5.09 -16.69 20.72
CA PRO A 158 -5.10 -15.26 21.04
C PRO A 158 -3.85 -14.51 20.58
N MET A 159 -2.84 -15.19 20.04
CA MET A 159 -1.63 -14.57 19.48
C MET A 159 -1.89 -13.88 18.14
N PHE A 160 -2.98 -14.20 17.44
CA PHE A 160 -3.30 -13.78 16.09
C PHE A 160 -4.66 -13.09 16.02
N GLY A 161 -4.92 -12.45 14.88
CA GLY A 161 -6.22 -11.90 14.55
C GLY A 161 -6.23 -10.41 14.27
N LYS A 162 -7.23 -9.97 13.52
CA LYS A 162 -7.40 -8.61 13.01
C LYS A 162 -7.47 -7.51 14.09
N ASP A 163 -7.78 -7.88 15.33
CA ASP A 163 -7.83 -6.95 16.44
C ASP A 163 -6.44 -6.60 17.00
N LEU A 164 -5.40 -7.34 16.62
CA LEU A 164 -4.02 -7.18 17.08
C LEU A 164 -3.16 -6.34 16.11
N TYR A 165 -3.80 -5.43 15.37
CA TYR A 165 -3.12 -4.41 14.57
C TYR A 165 -3.15 -3.07 15.29
N PHE A 166 -2.11 -2.27 15.08
CA PHE A 166 -1.89 -1.00 15.78
C PHE A 166 -1.67 0.12 14.79
N ILE A 167 -2.17 1.31 15.15
CA ILE A 167 -1.95 2.54 14.41
C ILE A 167 -1.23 3.56 15.28
N SER A 168 -0.25 4.27 14.70
CA SER A 168 0.46 5.39 15.32
C SER A 168 0.60 6.54 14.33
N ILE A 169 0.63 7.75 14.85
CA ILE A 169 0.90 8.97 14.08
C ILE A 169 2.12 9.64 14.72
N LEU A 170 3.19 9.82 13.94
CA LEU A 170 4.40 10.51 14.38
C LEU A 170 4.45 11.89 13.74
N GLY A 171 4.53 12.93 14.58
CA GLY A 171 4.39 14.32 14.17
C GLY A 171 2.92 14.75 14.07
N LYS A 172 2.70 15.93 13.50
CA LYS A 172 1.37 16.52 13.32
C LYS A 172 0.93 16.37 11.86
N PRO A 173 -0.26 15.82 11.56
CA PRO A 173 -0.79 15.79 10.21
C PRO A 173 -0.72 17.17 9.55
N SER A 174 -0.04 17.27 8.41
CA SER A 174 0.27 18.52 7.74
C SER A 174 0.37 18.31 6.24
N GLU A 175 -0.12 19.27 5.46
CA GLU A 175 0.04 19.28 4.00
C GLU A 175 1.45 19.69 3.56
N ARG A 176 2.29 20.19 4.47
CA ARG A 176 3.62 20.75 4.13
C ARG A 176 4.75 20.10 4.91
N LEU A 177 4.59 19.98 6.23
CA LEU A 177 5.62 19.46 7.12
C LEU A 177 5.61 17.92 7.13
N PRO A 178 6.76 17.26 7.30
CA PRO A 178 6.81 15.81 7.37
C PRO A 178 6.12 15.27 8.62
N TRP A 179 5.38 14.21 8.44
CA TRP A 179 4.75 13.41 9.48
C TRP A 179 4.59 11.97 8.97
N MET A 180 4.28 11.03 9.85
CA MET A 180 4.23 9.62 9.50
C MET A 180 2.98 8.96 10.06
N VAL A 181 2.43 8.01 9.29
CA VAL A 181 1.48 6.99 9.75
C VAL A 181 2.22 5.67 9.82
N GLN A 182 2.17 5.02 10.99
CA GLN A 182 2.55 3.61 11.12
C GLN A 182 1.29 2.78 11.31
N PHE A 183 1.20 1.66 10.57
CA PHE A 183 0.15 0.67 10.75
C PHE A 183 0.74 -0.73 10.63
N GLY A 184 0.45 -1.60 11.57
CA GLY A 184 0.97 -2.96 11.52
C GLY A 184 0.60 -3.81 12.72
N GLY A 185 0.99 -5.08 12.62
CA GLY A 185 0.77 -6.13 13.59
C GLY A 185 1.64 -7.34 13.26
N HIS A 186 1.09 -8.54 13.31
CA HIS A 186 1.73 -9.72 12.79
C HIS A 186 1.77 -9.65 11.25
N HIS A 187 2.90 -9.95 10.64
CA HIS A 187 3.14 -9.96 9.19
C HIS A 187 2.93 -8.64 8.43
N LEU A 188 2.72 -7.53 9.13
CA LEU A 188 2.54 -6.23 8.48
C LEU A 188 3.22 -5.11 9.27
N ALA A 189 4.03 -4.31 8.57
CA ALA A 189 4.54 -3.06 9.09
C ALA A 189 4.62 -2.03 7.95
N LEU A 190 3.74 -1.06 7.98
CA LEU A 190 3.73 0.09 7.09
C LEU A 190 4.27 1.30 7.82
N ASN A 191 5.32 1.92 7.28
CA ASN A 191 5.90 3.17 7.77
C ASN A 191 5.75 4.20 6.65
N ILE A 192 4.66 4.99 6.69
CA ILE A 192 4.28 5.89 5.61
C ILE A 192 4.59 7.32 6.03
N THR A 193 5.69 7.87 5.53
CA THR A 193 6.05 9.29 5.74
C THR A 193 5.48 10.15 4.63
N ILE A 194 4.81 11.24 4.98
CA ILE A 194 4.19 12.22 4.09
C ILE A 194 4.89 13.56 4.31
N ALA A 195 5.33 14.23 3.25
CA ALA A 195 5.95 15.55 3.30
C ALA A 195 5.60 16.35 2.02
N GLY A 196 4.60 17.21 2.09
CA GLY A 196 4.02 17.84 0.91
C GLY A 196 3.46 16.78 -0.03
N GLU A 197 3.70 16.90 -1.32
CA GLU A 197 3.26 15.93 -2.33
C GLU A 197 4.16 14.68 -2.40
N ARG A 198 5.18 14.60 -1.55
CA ARG A 198 6.10 13.46 -1.49
C ARG A 198 5.64 12.45 -0.43
N GLY A 199 5.82 11.18 -0.75
CA GLY A 199 5.56 10.08 0.17
C GLY A 199 6.67 9.04 0.13
N VAL A 200 7.00 8.47 1.29
CA VAL A 200 7.97 7.38 1.44
C VAL A 200 7.31 6.25 2.21
N LEU A 201 7.42 5.03 1.69
CA LEU A 201 6.84 3.82 2.27
C LEU A 201 7.91 2.87 2.82
N THR A 202 9.12 3.31 2.99
CA THR A 202 10.21 2.44 3.49
C THR A 202 10.64 2.84 4.90
N PRO A 203 11.01 1.85 5.73
CA PRO A 203 10.92 0.41 5.49
C PRO A 203 9.49 -0.11 5.57
N THR A 204 9.16 -1.11 4.73
CA THR A 204 7.87 -1.81 4.78
C THR A 204 8.09 -3.30 4.83
N LEU A 205 7.39 -3.96 5.74
CA LEU A 205 7.28 -5.40 5.80
C LEU A 205 5.86 -5.82 5.43
N THR A 206 5.77 -6.75 4.49
CA THR A 206 4.54 -7.49 4.21
C THR A 206 4.85 -8.98 4.30
N GLY A 207 4.00 -9.72 4.99
CA GLY A 207 4.08 -11.17 5.12
C GLY A 207 2.70 -11.78 5.05
N ALA A 208 2.64 -13.09 4.95
CA ALA A 208 1.38 -13.80 4.94
C ALA A 208 1.53 -15.21 5.52
N GLN A 209 0.65 -15.55 6.45
CA GLN A 209 0.42 -16.89 6.96
C GLN A 209 -1.07 -17.00 7.38
N PRO A 210 -1.86 -17.82 6.68
CA PRO A 210 -1.52 -18.57 5.48
C PRO A 210 -1.27 -17.64 4.28
N ALA A 211 -0.26 -17.95 3.45
CA ALA A 211 0.03 -17.19 2.24
C ALA A 211 -0.83 -17.61 1.02
N LEU A 212 -1.71 -18.58 1.23
CA LEU A 212 -2.71 -19.05 0.29
C LEU A 212 -3.94 -19.52 1.08
N TYR A 213 -5.11 -18.96 0.79
CA TYR A 213 -6.36 -19.34 1.46
C TYR A 213 -7.58 -19.07 0.57
N THR A 214 -8.75 -19.53 1.00
CA THR A 214 -10.01 -19.23 0.34
C THR A 214 -10.84 -18.30 1.21
N LEU A 215 -11.33 -17.22 0.62
CA LEU A 215 -12.25 -16.26 1.22
C LEU A 215 -13.43 -16.07 0.26
N ASP A 216 -14.65 -16.26 0.71
CA ASP A 216 -15.88 -16.13 -0.09
C ASP A 216 -15.82 -16.91 -1.42
N GLY A 217 -15.28 -18.13 -1.38
CA GLY A 217 -15.12 -19.00 -2.53
C GLY A 217 -14.02 -18.62 -3.52
N LYS A 218 -13.26 -17.55 -3.23
CA LYS A 218 -12.15 -17.09 -4.07
C LYS A 218 -10.81 -17.46 -3.44
N THR A 219 -9.87 -17.87 -4.28
CA THR A 219 -8.47 -18.07 -3.86
C THR A 219 -7.79 -16.72 -3.64
N VAL A 220 -7.21 -16.55 -2.47
CA VAL A 220 -6.46 -15.35 -2.07
C VAL A 220 -5.00 -15.73 -1.86
N ARG A 221 -4.10 -14.98 -2.49
CA ARG A 221 -2.64 -15.05 -2.34
C ARG A 221 -2.11 -13.63 -2.13
N PRO A 222 -2.01 -13.13 -0.88
CA PRO A 222 -1.64 -11.73 -0.61
C PRO A 222 -0.33 -11.29 -1.26
N LEU A 223 0.62 -12.22 -1.41
CA LEU A 223 1.94 -12.03 -2.03
C LEU A 223 2.14 -12.89 -3.28
N GLY A 224 1.03 -13.23 -3.95
CA GLY A 224 1.07 -14.11 -5.13
C GLY A 224 1.75 -13.48 -6.33
N GLN A 225 1.58 -12.18 -6.55
CA GLN A 225 2.19 -11.47 -7.68
C GLN A 225 3.70 -11.32 -7.50
N GLU A 226 4.15 -11.07 -6.28
CA GLU A 226 5.58 -11.04 -5.93
C GLU A 226 6.25 -12.37 -6.22
N SER A 227 5.56 -13.46 -5.89
CA SER A 227 6.00 -14.83 -6.18
C SER A 227 6.06 -15.10 -7.69
N ASP A 228 4.94 -14.87 -8.40
CA ASP A 228 4.76 -15.24 -9.80
C ASP A 228 5.65 -14.41 -10.74
N LYS A 229 5.76 -13.10 -10.49
CA LYS A 229 6.62 -12.21 -11.28
C LYS A 229 8.10 -12.50 -11.12
N ALA A 230 8.54 -12.83 -9.89
CA ALA A 230 9.93 -13.19 -9.64
C ALA A 230 10.30 -14.51 -10.36
N LEU A 231 9.43 -15.51 -10.30
CA LEU A 231 9.63 -16.77 -11.01
C LEU A 231 9.61 -16.57 -12.54
N ALA A 232 8.70 -15.74 -13.04
CA ALA A 232 8.63 -15.41 -14.46
C ALA A 232 9.91 -14.70 -14.93
N LEU A 233 10.45 -13.75 -14.14
CA LEU A 233 11.72 -13.11 -14.45
C LEU A 233 12.87 -14.13 -14.48
N LEU A 234 12.99 -14.99 -13.46
CA LEU A 234 14.01 -16.05 -13.42
C LEU A 234 13.94 -16.96 -14.66
N ASN A 235 12.72 -17.34 -15.07
CA ASN A 235 12.49 -18.20 -16.23
C ASN A 235 12.77 -17.50 -17.58
N ALA A 236 12.73 -16.16 -17.62
CA ALA A 236 13.07 -15.38 -18.80
C ALA A 236 14.59 -15.15 -18.96
N LEU A 237 15.40 -15.51 -17.98
CA LEU A 237 16.87 -15.45 -18.05
C LEU A 237 17.41 -16.60 -18.91
N ASP A 238 18.44 -16.34 -19.70
CA ASP A 238 19.21 -17.40 -20.35
C ASP A 238 20.04 -18.20 -19.32
N GLU A 239 20.70 -19.26 -19.76
CA GLU A 239 21.48 -20.15 -18.88
C GLU A 239 22.63 -19.42 -18.16
N GLY A 240 23.36 -18.57 -18.89
CA GLY A 240 24.48 -17.78 -18.34
C GLY A 240 24.01 -16.75 -17.32
N GLN A 241 22.92 -16.04 -17.61
CA GLN A 241 22.28 -15.10 -16.70
C GLN A 241 21.72 -15.79 -15.46
N ARG A 242 21.04 -16.94 -15.64
CA ARG A 242 20.48 -17.72 -14.52
C ARG A 242 21.58 -18.23 -13.59
N LYS A 243 22.72 -18.69 -14.14
CA LYS A 243 23.87 -19.10 -13.34
C LYS A 243 24.44 -17.98 -12.49
N GLN A 244 24.38 -16.73 -12.97
CA GLN A 244 24.77 -15.56 -12.17
C GLN A 244 23.72 -15.17 -11.13
N ALA A 245 22.42 -15.25 -11.49
CA ALA A 245 21.33 -14.88 -10.59
C ALA A 245 21.18 -15.83 -9.40
N VAL A 246 21.38 -17.14 -9.61
CA VAL A 246 21.20 -18.16 -8.58
C VAL A 246 22.44 -18.26 -7.68
N LEU A 247 22.25 -17.95 -6.41
CA LEU A 247 23.31 -17.97 -5.41
C LEU A 247 23.72 -19.40 -5.06
N GLY A 248 25.00 -19.62 -4.76
CA GLY A 248 25.55 -20.91 -4.35
C GLY A 248 25.25 -21.29 -2.89
N PHE A 249 24.45 -20.52 -2.18
CA PHE A 249 24.07 -20.73 -0.78
C PHE A 249 22.58 -20.47 -0.56
N GLN A 250 22.02 -21.01 0.52
CA GLN A 250 20.64 -20.79 0.89
C GLN A 250 20.49 -19.66 1.91
N THR A 251 19.54 -18.76 1.65
CA THR A 251 19.12 -17.73 2.60
C THR A 251 17.80 -18.20 3.23
N ALA A 252 17.77 -18.25 4.56
CA ALA A 252 16.66 -18.87 5.30
C ALA A 252 15.57 -17.86 5.70
N ASP A 253 15.89 -16.57 5.79
CA ASP A 253 14.96 -15.48 6.19
C ASP A 253 15.45 -14.14 5.64
N LEU A 254 14.73 -13.07 5.94
CA LEU A 254 15.07 -11.69 5.61
C LEU A 254 16.44 -11.32 6.21
N VAL A 255 17.36 -10.81 5.39
CA VAL A 255 18.68 -10.32 5.82
C VAL A 255 18.54 -8.92 6.42
N LEU A 256 17.71 -8.05 5.81
CA LEU A 256 17.43 -6.69 6.27
C LEU A 256 16.03 -6.54 6.87
N GLY A 257 15.56 -7.56 7.58
CA GLY A 257 14.31 -7.58 8.31
C GLY A 257 14.25 -6.61 9.51
N PRO A 258 13.33 -6.84 10.47
CA PRO A 258 13.20 -6.03 11.69
C PRO A 258 14.50 -5.94 12.49
N GLY A 259 14.81 -4.76 13.01
CA GLY A 259 16.02 -4.50 13.80
C GLY A 259 17.31 -4.35 12.97
N GLN A 260 17.20 -4.30 11.64
CA GLN A 260 18.34 -4.11 10.75
C GLN A 260 18.42 -2.67 10.18
N ASP A 261 17.83 -1.69 10.87
CA ASP A 261 17.82 -0.31 10.43
C ASP A 261 19.24 0.25 10.25
N GLY A 262 19.47 0.96 9.15
CA GLY A 262 20.76 1.55 8.79
C GLY A 262 21.80 0.56 8.30
N LYS A 263 21.49 -0.75 8.24
CA LYS A 263 22.41 -1.76 7.67
C LYS A 263 22.25 -1.85 6.16
N THR A 264 23.34 -2.18 5.50
CA THR A 264 23.43 -2.47 4.07
C THR A 264 24.09 -3.81 3.86
N ILE A 265 23.88 -4.40 2.69
CA ILE A 265 24.51 -5.64 2.23
C ILE A 265 25.10 -5.40 0.84
N GLN A 266 26.15 -6.16 0.52
CA GLN A 266 26.74 -6.10 -0.82
C GLN A 266 25.75 -6.66 -1.85
N PRO A 267 25.61 -6.03 -3.01
CA PRO A 267 24.79 -6.56 -4.09
C PRO A 267 25.33 -7.90 -4.60
N GLU A 268 24.43 -8.85 -4.85
CA GLU A 268 24.74 -10.19 -5.36
C GLU A 268 23.77 -10.57 -6.48
N GLY A 269 24.14 -11.59 -7.24
CA GLY A 269 23.32 -12.12 -8.33
C GLY A 269 23.59 -11.46 -9.67
N LEU A 270 22.58 -11.36 -10.51
CA LEU A 270 22.65 -10.82 -11.88
C LEU A 270 22.41 -9.30 -11.88
N LYS A 271 23.40 -8.53 -12.35
CA LYS A 271 23.23 -7.09 -12.55
C LYS A 271 22.36 -6.82 -13.78
N ALA A 272 21.44 -5.87 -13.70
CA ALA A 272 20.49 -5.56 -14.77
C ALA A 272 21.14 -4.99 -16.05
N THR A 273 22.41 -4.57 -16.01
CA THR A 273 23.20 -4.29 -17.22
C THR A 273 23.38 -5.52 -18.11
N ALA A 274 23.38 -6.73 -17.54
CA ALA A 274 23.45 -7.99 -18.28
C ALA A 274 22.07 -8.49 -18.77
N MET A 275 20.97 -7.81 -18.43
CA MET A 275 19.62 -8.12 -18.88
C MET A 275 19.29 -7.37 -20.18
N ASN A 276 18.46 -7.97 -21.03
CA ASN A 276 17.85 -7.29 -22.17
C ASN A 276 16.70 -6.36 -21.71
N ASP A 277 16.13 -5.56 -22.63
CA ASP A 277 15.08 -4.58 -22.30
C ASP A 277 13.81 -5.24 -21.77
N LYS A 278 13.42 -6.40 -22.28
CA LYS A 278 12.27 -7.16 -21.81
C LYS A 278 12.47 -7.65 -20.37
N GLN A 279 13.65 -8.18 -20.08
CA GLN A 279 14.00 -8.65 -18.73
C GLN A 279 14.06 -7.50 -17.73
N ARG A 280 14.61 -6.33 -18.12
CA ARG A 280 14.58 -5.11 -17.27
C ARG A 280 13.15 -4.60 -17.04
N ALA A 281 12.29 -4.69 -18.04
CA ALA A 281 10.87 -4.36 -17.86
C ALA A 281 10.19 -5.31 -16.87
N MET A 282 10.49 -6.61 -16.92
CA MET A 282 9.98 -7.59 -15.96
C MET A 282 10.52 -7.34 -14.54
N LEU A 283 11.80 -6.94 -14.41
CA LEU A 283 12.37 -6.55 -13.12
C LEU A 283 11.66 -5.33 -12.53
N LEU A 284 11.40 -4.30 -13.33
CA LEU A 284 10.64 -3.12 -12.90
C LEU A 284 9.19 -3.46 -12.56
N ASP A 285 8.56 -4.36 -13.30
CA ASP A 285 7.21 -4.86 -13.01
C ASP A 285 7.18 -5.62 -11.67
N LEU A 286 8.20 -6.42 -11.35
CA LEU A 286 8.35 -7.05 -10.04
C LEU A 286 8.52 -6.00 -8.92
N ILE A 287 9.42 -5.03 -9.08
CA ILE A 287 9.65 -3.94 -8.12
C ILE A 287 8.36 -3.16 -7.84
N SER A 288 7.51 -3.00 -8.85
CA SER A 288 6.25 -2.26 -8.74
C SER A 288 5.26 -2.83 -7.72
N GLU A 289 5.38 -4.13 -7.36
CA GLU A 289 4.52 -4.77 -6.35
C GLU A 289 4.70 -4.16 -4.95
N TRP A 290 5.85 -3.57 -4.67
CA TRP A 290 6.10 -2.83 -3.43
C TRP A 290 5.98 -1.32 -3.62
N ALA A 291 6.59 -0.77 -4.66
CA ALA A 291 6.61 0.67 -4.88
C ALA A 291 5.21 1.26 -5.09
N ASN A 292 4.27 0.48 -5.63
CA ASN A 292 2.88 0.89 -5.86
C ASN A 292 1.92 0.60 -4.68
N ILE A 293 2.43 0.19 -3.52
CA ILE A 293 1.60 0.05 -2.32
C ILE A 293 1.14 1.42 -1.80
N ILE A 294 2.01 2.42 -1.82
CA ILE A 294 1.67 3.80 -1.44
C ILE A 294 0.72 4.45 -2.46
N HIS A 295 0.06 5.54 -2.09
CA HIS A 295 -0.85 6.28 -2.98
C HIS A 295 -0.19 6.67 -4.32
N GLU A 296 -1.00 6.75 -5.38
CA GLU A 296 -0.54 6.78 -6.78
C GLU A 296 0.44 7.92 -7.10
N SER A 297 0.25 9.12 -6.55
CA SER A 297 1.15 10.25 -6.85
C SER A 297 2.57 10.03 -6.32
N ALA A 298 2.73 9.46 -5.11
CA ALA A 298 4.04 9.10 -4.56
C ALA A 298 4.63 7.88 -5.26
N ALA A 299 3.81 6.88 -5.59
CA ALA A 299 4.22 5.67 -6.32
C ALA A 299 4.79 6.02 -7.70
N GLY A 300 4.14 6.94 -8.44
CA GLY A 300 4.61 7.38 -9.76
C GLY A 300 6.00 8.02 -9.71
N ALA A 301 6.23 8.92 -8.75
CA ALA A 301 7.53 9.54 -8.54
C ALA A 301 8.60 8.50 -8.18
N ARG A 302 8.27 7.59 -7.27
CA ARG A 302 9.18 6.50 -6.85
C ARG A 302 9.53 5.56 -7.99
N MET A 303 8.56 5.15 -8.80
CA MET A 303 8.81 4.30 -9.97
C MET A 303 9.66 4.99 -11.03
N ALA A 304 9.54 6.31 -11.20
CA ALA A 304 10.41 7.06 -12.11
C ALA A 304 11.87 7.04 -11.65
N GLU A 305 12.13 7.24 -10.36
CA GLU A 305 13.46 7.12 -9.74
C GLU A 305 14.04 5.72 -9.93
N LEU A 306 13.30 4.67 -9.54
CA LEU A 306 13.74 3.28 -9.66
C LEU A 306 13.99 2.85 -11.11
N LYS A 307 13.23 3.40 -12.07
CA LYS A 307 13.46 3.19 -13.50
C LYS A 307 14.75 3.84 -13.99
N ALA A 308 15.10 5.01 -13.47
CA ALA A 308 16.36 5.68 -13.81
C ALA A 308 17.56 4.84 -13.35
N ASP A 309 17.45 4.20 -12.18
CA ASP A 309 18.51 3.42 -11.56
C ASP A 309 18.49 1.92 -11.91
N VAL A 310 17.56 1.47 -12.75
CA VAL A 310 17.36 0.04 -13.02
C VAL A 310 18.63 -0.69 -13.48
N ARG A 311 19.52 -0.03 -14.23
CA ARG A 311 20.78 -0.63 -14.70
C ARG A 311 21.75 -0.93 -13.57
N GLU A 312 21.65 -0.23 -12.45
CA GLU A 312 22.45 -0.43 -11.23
C GLU A 312 21.76 -1.37 -10.22
N THR A 313 20.70 -2.05 -10.65
CA THR A 313 19.93 -2.98 -9.83
C THR A 313 20.36 -4.42 -10.10
N TRP A 314 20.35 -5.24 -9.06
CA TRP A 314 20.74 -6.65 -9.06
C TRP A 314 19.53 -7.52 -8.70
N PHE A 315 19.48 -8.71 -9.28
CA PHE A 315 18.51 -9.74 -8.97
C PHE A 315 19.23 -11.02 -8.53
N ALA A 316 18.97 -11.45 -7.30
CA ALA A 316 19.54 -12.65 -6.71
C ALA A 316 18.45 -13.65 -6.33
N TRP A 317 18.73 -14.92 -6.51
CA TRP A 317 17.81 -16.02 -6.22
C TRP A 317 18.52 -17.09 -5.38
N SER A 318 17.83 -17.66 -4.38
CA SER A 318 18.40 -18.72 -3.52
C SER A 318 17.33 -19.77 -3.22
N GLY A 319 17.50 -20.96 -3.75
CA GLY A 319 16.59 -22.08 -3.55
C GLY A 319 16.01 -22.68 -4.85
N PRO A 320 14.89 -23.40 -4.78
CA PRO A 320 14.28 -24.06 -5.93
C PRO A 320 13.91 -23.06 -7.04
N THR A 321 14.16 -23.43 -8.30
CA THR A 321 13.88 -22.60 -9.48
C THR A 321 12.54 -22.91 -10.15
N THR A 322 11.71 -23.68 -9.48
CA THR A 322 10.36 -24.06 -9.90
C THR A 322 9.38 -23.84 -8.75
N ALA A 323 8.10 -23.75 -9.07
CA ALA A 323 7.01 -23.75 -8.09
C ALA A 323 5.90 -24.69 -8.53
N ASP A 324 5.15 -25.22 -7.57
CA ASP A 324 3.94 -25.96 -7.85
C ASP A 324 2.87 -25.01 -8.43
N PRO A 325 2.06 -25.47 -9.40
CA PRO A 325 1.00 -24.65 -9.97
C PRO A 325 0.05 -24.09 -8.89
N GLY A 326 -0.18 -22.78 -8.93
CA GLY A 326 -1.08 -22.09 -8.00
C GLY A 326 -0.55 -21.85 -6.60
N LYS A 327 0.66 -22.34 -6.28
CA LYS A 327 1.34 -22.06 -5.01
C LYS A 327 2.34 -20.92 -5.12
N ASN A 328 2.78 -20.41 -3.97
CA ASN A 328 3.90 -19.47 -3.89
C ASN A 328 5.23 -20.21 -4.07
N ILE A 329 6.26 -19.50 -4.57
CA ILE A 329 7.63 -20.03 -4.63
C ILE A 329 8.15 -20.33 -3.22
N THR A 330 9.04 -21.31 -3.13
CA THR A 330 9.70 -21.72 -1.87
C THR A 330 11.16 -21.28 -1.84
N ALA A 331 11.57 -20.41 -2.75
CA ALA A 331 12.90 -19.82 -2.83
C ALA A 331 12.90 -18.39 -2.29
N TYR A 332 14.03 -18.01 -1.68
CA TYR A 332 14.32 -16.62 -1.39
C TYR A 332 14.76 -15.90 -2.66
N TYR A 333 14.39 -14.63 -2.80
CA TYR A 333 15.02 -13.74 -3.77
C TYR A 333 15.24 -12.35 -3.19
N ARG A 334 16.17 -11.61 -3.80
CA ARG A 334 16.47 -10.22 -3.47
C ARG A 334 16.61 -9.38 -4.74
N VAL A 335 16.02 -8.18 -4.70
CA VAL A 335 16.29 -7.12 -5.67
C VAL A 335 16.99 -5.99 -4.93
N GLN A 336 18.17 -5.58 -5.39
CA GLN A 336 18.95 -4.56 -4.72
C GLN A 336 19.51 -3.56 -5.70
N GLY A 337 19.29 -2.27 -5.43
CA GLY A 337 19.79 -1.12 -6.20
C GLY A 337 20.33 -0.04 -5.27
N PRO A 338 20.77 1.10 -5.81
CA PRO A 338 21.31 2.21 -5.00
C PRO A 338 20.32 2.71 -3.92
N HIS A 339 19.05 2.76 -4.27
CA HIS A 339 17.97 3.26 -3.43
C HIS A 339 16.91 2.19 -3.13
N LEU A 340 17.26 0.91 -3.22
CA LEU A 340 16.30 -0.18 -3.18
C LEU A 340 16.91 -1.43 -2.58
N VAL A 341 16.21 -2.02 -1.59
CA VAL A 341 16.35 -3.43 -1.24
C VAL A 341 14.96 -4.03 -1.09
N ILE A 342 14.68 -5.06 -1.87
CA ILE A 342 13.51 -5.92 -1.73
C ILE A 342 13.98 -7.32 -1.41
N GLU A 343 13.35 -7.95 -0.45
CA GLU A 343 13.57 -9.36 -0.10
C GLU A 343 12.24 -10.09 -0.05
N TYR A 344 12.25 -11.34 -0.48
CA TYR A 344 11.14 -12.28 -0.37
C TYR A 344 11.69 -13.57 0.23
N ALA A 345 11.17 -13.99 1.37
CA ALA A 345 11.70 -15.08 2.18
C ALA A 345 10.60 -16.03 2.65
N PRO A 346 10.44 -17.21 2.02
CA PRO A 346 9.58 -18.28 2.53
C PRO A 346 10.04 -18.77 3.89
N GLN A 347 9.12 -19.05 4.79
CA GLN A 347 9.37 -19.41 6.17
C GLN A 347 9.09 -20.89 6.46
N LYS A 348 9.97 -21.54 7.21
CA LYS A 348 9.82 -22.95 7.59
C LYS A 348 8.76 -23.19 8.65
N LEU A 349 8.43 -22.18 9.45
CA LEU A 349 7.41 -22.29 10.48
C LEU A 349 6.04 -22.52 9.85
N GLY A 350 5.37 -23.61 10.21
CA GLY A 350 4.11 -24.05 9.62
C GLY A 350 4.25 -25.23 8.63
N GLY A 351 5.48 -25.64 8.30
CA GLY A 351 5.81 -26.85 7.52
C GLY A 351 5.90 -26.62 6.02
N ASP A 352 4.85 -26.12 5.35
CA ASP A 352 4.85 -25.85 3.90
C ASP A 352 5.37 -24.44 3.63
N LEU A 353 6.57 -24.33 3.04
CA LEU A 353 7.23 -23.07 2.70
C LEU A 353 6.41 -22.16 1.77
N SER A 354 5.49 -22.71 0.98
CA SER A 354 4.62 -21.93 0.11
C SER A 354 3.49 -21.22 0.87
N MET A 355 3.28 -21.59 2.14
CA MET A 355 2.15 -21.14 2.98
C MET A 355 2.55 -20.08 4.00
N HIS A 356 3.84 -19.75 4.13
CA HIS A 356 4.32 -18.72 5.04
C HIS A 356 5.45 -17.93 4.39
N VAL A 357 5.25 -16.64 4.20
CA VAL A 357 6.18 -15.77 3.47
C VAL A 357 6.36 -14.45 4.22
N HIS A 358 7.61 -13.98 4.27
CA HIS A 358 7.96 -12.61 4.65
C HIS A 358 8.51 -11.86 3.45
N THR A 359 8.21 -10.58 3.33
CA THR A 359 8.89 -9.69 2.38
C THR A 359 9.33 -8.40 3.06
N MET A 360 10.37 -7.80 2.53
CA MET A 360 10.91 -6.54 3.01
C MET A 360 11.11 -5.59 1.84
N TYR A 361 10.77 -4.32 2.03
CA TYR A 361 11.01 -3.22 1.12
C TYR A 361 11.69 -2.08 1.87
N ARG A 362 12.94 -1.76 1.47
CA ARG A 362 13.76 -0.69 2.06
C ARG A 362 14.29 0.26 1.01
N ASP A 363 14.55 1.47 1.46
CA ASP A 363 15.45 2.41 0.81
C ASP A 363 16.58 2.74 1.79
N PRO A 364 17.76 2.12 1.68
CA PRO A 364 18.85 2.34 2.62
C PRO A 364 19.29 3.81 2.76
N THR A 365 18.97 4.64 1.78
CA THR A 365 19.30 6.07 1.75
C THR A 365 18.17 6.95 2.31
N ASN A 366 16.94 6.42 2.42
CA ASN A 366 15.77 7.22 2.76
C ASN A 366 14.69 6.48 3.58
N ASP A 367 15.04 5.39 4.27
CA ASP A 367 14.13 4.74 5.20
C ASP A 367 13.53 5.75 6.18
N TYR A 368 12.23 5.63 6.44
CA TYR A 368 11.41 6.55 7.26
C TYR A 368 11.31 7.99 6.70
N GLY A 369 11.72 8.20 5.45
CA GLY A 369 11.71 9.54 4.85
C GLY A 369 12.72 10.50 5.48
N ARG A 370 13.85 10.00 6.01
CA ARG A 370 14.90 10.83 6.63
C ARG A 370 15.48 11.86 5.67
N GLY A 371 15.45 11.61 4.36
CA GLY A 371 15.86 12.57 3.32
C GLY A 371 14.79 13.62 2.96
N LEU A 372 13.58 13.53 3.54
CA LEU A 372 12.51 14.50 3.31
C LEU A 372 12.71 15.72 4.20
N THR A 373 13.53 16.66 3.75
CA THR A 373 13.67 17.97 4.39
C THR A 373 12.56 18.91 3.92
N VAL A 374 12.10 19.79 4.82
CA VAL A 374 11.25 20.93 4.47
C VAL A 374 12.13 21.92 3.69
N LYS A 375 11.80 22.16 2.43
CA LYS A 375 12.38 23.27 1.66
C LYS A 375 11.60 24.53 1.92
#